data_cf96853948f2a035f251cd273694a3f2
#
_entry.id   cf96853948f2a035f251cd273694a3f2
#
_cell.length_a   1.000
_cell.length_b   1.000
_cell.length_c   1.000
_cell.angle_alpha   90.00
_cell.angle_beta   90.00
_cell.angle_gamma   90.00
#
_symmetry.space_group_name_H-M   'P 1'
#
loop_
_entity.id
_entity.type
_entity.pdbx_description
1 polymer ?
#
loop_
_entity_poly.entity_id
_entity_poly.type
_entity_poly.pdbx_seq_one_letter_code
_entity_poly.pdbx_strand_id
1 'polypeptide(L)'
;HLTKTTEVKVRFQADFDDYRGPVDGGNILFDHAIHASPVDFPKYYAPDLQNQGVGHPLFGNMDGANHINPYAIMTSGYKDYSRTNISAQAELEQNLDFITKGLTVQGHFSTVRRSYFDVSRSYTPYYYKVGFYDKESDNYVLQALNPDSGTEYLGYSEGPKDVYTQIYMQAKANYTRKFGLHDVGALLVYQRK
;
A
#
# COMPACT_ATOMS: atom_id res chain seq x y z
N HIS A 1 20.50 -24.79 -21.50
CA HIS A 1 20.35 -26.25 -21.60
C HIS A 1 21.20 -26.93 -20.53
N LEU A 2 20.63 -27.87 -19.78
CA LEU A 2 21.35 -28.67 -18.79
C LEU A 2 22.11 -29.82 -19.47
N THR A 3 21.49 -30.43 -20.48
CA THR A 3 22.06 -31.42 -21.37
C THR A 3 21.57 -31.21 -22.80
N LYS A 4 22.00 -32.02 -23.76
CA LYS A 4 21.50 -31.94 -25.15
C LYS A 4 20.00 -32.25 -25.29
N THR A 5 19.42 -32.92 -24.31
CA THR A 5 18.02 -33.40 -24.29
C THR A 5 17.19 -32.77 -23.19
N THR A 6 17.82 -32.00 -22.29
CA THR A 6 17.15 -31.40 -21.12
C THR A 6 17.34 -29.88 -21.11
N GLU A 7 16.25 -29.17 -21.08
CA GLU A 7 16.23 -27.72 -20.88
C GLU A 7 15.52 -27.35 -19.58
N VAL A 8 16.14 -26.46 -18.82
CA VAL A 8 15.56 -25.90 -17.60
C VAL A 8 15.52 -24.38 -17.76
N LYS A 9 14.35 -23.78 -17.50
CA LYS A 9 14.15 -22.34 -17.45
C LYS A 9 13.64 -21.96 -16.07
N VAL A 10 14.30 -21.01 -15.44
CA VAL A 10 13.89 -20.47 -14.16
C VAL A 10 13.70 -18.97 -14.33
N ARG A 11 12.55 -18.47 -13.84
CA ARG A 11 12.26 -17.03 -13.79
C ARG A 11 11.89 -16.67 -12.37
N PHE A 12 12.45 -15.60 -11.88
CA PHE A 12 12.13 -15.01 -10.60
C PHE A 12 11.86 -13.54 -10.77
N GLN A 13 10.80 -13.06 -10.15
CA GLN A 13 10.46 -11.64 -10.10
C GLN A 13 10.02 -11.30 -8.68
N ALA A 14 10.49 -10.18 -8.17
CA ALA A 14 10.06 -9.63 -6.90
C ALA A 14 9.85 -8.12 -7.05
N ASP A 15 8.69 -7.66 -6.62
CA ASP A 15 8.34 -6.26 -6.57
C ASP A 15 8.08 -5.90 -5.10
N PHE A 16 8.73 -4.82 -4.64
CA PHE A 16 8.58 -4.26 -3.30
C PHE A 16 8.11 -2.83 -3.44
N ASP A 17 7.03 -2.50 -2.75
CA ASP A 17 6.45 -1.16 -2.73
C ASP A 17 6.26 -0.76 -1.27
N ASP A 18 7.20 0.04 -0.77
CA ASP A 18 7.20 0.58 0.58
C ASP A 18 6.84 2.06 0.51
N TYR A 19 5.90 2.47 1.34
CA TYR A 19 5.41 3.83 1.38
C TYR A 19 5.39 4.35 2.81
N ARG A 20 5.74 5.63 2.95
CA ARG A 20 5.53 6.41 4.16
C ARG A 20 5.00 7.79 3.78
N GLY A 21 3.89 8.17 4.37
CA GLY A 21 3.25 9.44 4.07
C GLY A 21 2.17 9.82 5.09
N PRO A 22 1.41 10.88 4.84
CA PRO A 22 0.31 11.31 5.69
C PRO A 22 -0.70 10.19 5.93
N VAL A 23 -1.32 10.14 7.11
CA VAL A 23 -2.26 9.09 7.53
C VAL A 23 -3.38 8.89 6.52
N ASP A 24 -4.00 9.98 6.08
CA ASP A 24 -5.15 9.98 5.16
C ASP A 24 -4.73 9.99 3.68
N GLY A 25 -3.42 10.00 3.41
CA GLY A 25 -2.87 10.03 2.05
C GLY A 25 -2.85 11.43 1.43
N GLY A 26 -2.08 11.55 0.33
CA GLY A 26 -1.85 12.82 -0.34
C GLY A 26 -3.10 13.43 -0.98
N ASN A 27 -4.04 12.61 -1.44
CA ASN A 27 -5.26 13.11 -2.11
C ASN A 27 -6.18 13.84 -1.13
N ILE A 28 -6.36 13.32 0.08
CA ILE A 28 -7.18 13.96 1.12
C ILE A 28 -6.51 15.23 1.60
N LEU A 29 -5.19 15.21 1.80
CA LEU A 29 -4.42 16.39 2.15
C LEU A 29 -4.55 17.48 1.07
N PHE A 30 -4.47 17.12 -0.20
CA PHE A 30 -4.63 18.05 -1.32
C PHE A 30 -6.05 18.63 -1.36
N ASP A 31 -7.08 17.80 -1.18
CA ASP A 31 -8.47 18.24 -1.14
C ASP A 31 -8.70 19.28 -0.01
N HIS A 32 -8.19 19.01 1.18
CA HIS A 32 -8.25 20.00 2.27
C HIS A 32 -7.46 21.28 1.96
N ALA A 33 -6.31 21.15 1.28
CA ALA A 33 -5.47 22.29 0.94
C ALA A 33 -6.12 23.25 -0.07
N ILE A 34 -6.87 22.75 -1.05
CA ILE A 34 -7.57 23.58 -2.05
C ILE A 34 -8.85 24.21 -1.51
N HIS A 35 -9.45 23.65 -0.45
CA HIS A 35 -10.65 24.15 0.18
C HIS A 35 -10.39 25.01 1.44
N ALA A 36 -9.17 24.94 2.00
CA ALA A 36 -8.80 25.77 3.13
C ALA A 36 -8.55 27.22 2.72
N SER A 37 -9.11 28.14 3.48
CA SER A 37 -8.91 29.58 3.27
C SER A 37 -8.08 30.16 4.41
N PRO A 38 -6.91 30.76 4.12
CA PRO A 38 -6.11 31.41 5.16
C PRO A 38 -6.77 32.68 5.76
N VAL A 39 -7.85 33.14 5.15
CA VAL A 39 -8.67 34.25 5.68
C VAL A 39 -9.59 33.77 6.81
N ASP A 40 -10.03 32.51 6.73
CA ASP A 40 -10.96 31.92 7.69
C ASP A 40 -10.27 31.49 8.98
N PHE A 41 -9.06 30.94 8.85
CA PHE A 41 -8.23 30.56 9.98
C PHE A 41 -6.74 30.51 9.62
N PRO A 42 -5.84 30.82 10.54
CA PRO A 42 -4.40 30.68 10.34
C PRO A 42 -3.97 29.22 10.48
N LYS A 43 -2.76 28.94 10.03
CA LYS A 43 -2.08 27.64 10.24
C LYS A 43 -2.09 27.23 11.73
N TYR A 44 -1.73 28.15 12.60
CA TYR A 44 -1.84 28.06 14.06
C TYR A 44 -1.87 29.45 14.67
N TYR A 45 -2.46 29.54 15.84
CA TYR A 45 -2.50 30.79 16.62
C TYR A 45 -1.27 30.89 17.53
N ALA A 46 -0.86 32.12 17.84
CA ALA A 46 0.00 32.38 18.98
C ALA A 46 -0.77 32.11 20.29
N PRO A 47 -0.10 31.60 21.36
CA PRO A 47 -0.78 31.38 22.62
C PRO A 47 -1.36 32.68 23.20
N ASP A 48 -2.61 32.63 23.58
CA ASP A 48 -3.24 33.67 24.42
C ASP A 48 -2.90 33.45 25.90
N LEU A 49 -3.39 34.33 26.79
CA LEU A 49 -3.13 34.25 28.22
C LEU A 49 -3.60 32.95 28.87
N GLN A 50 -4.65 32.32 28.31
CA GLN A 50 -5.22 31.08 28.84
C GLN A 50 -4.48 29.85 28.35
N ASN A 51 -3.81 29.93 27.19
CA ASN A 51 -3.16 28.81 26.53
C ASN A 51 -1.62 28.88 26.54
N GLN A 52 -1.01 29.75 27.37
CA GLN A 52 0.46 29.92 27.45
C GLN A 52 1.23 28.67 27.91
N GLY A 53 0.57 27.76 28.63
CA GLY A 53 1.21 26.53 29.15
C GLY A 53 0.91 25.25 28.34
N VAL A 54 0.24 25.37 27.20
CA VAL A 54 -0.19 24.23 26.38
C VAL A 54 0.99 23.68 25.58
N GLY A 55 1.21 22.37 25.64
CA GLY A 55 2.32 21.70 24.96
C GLY A 55 2.12 21.36 23.49
N HIS A 56 0.91 21.57 22.97
CA HIS A 56 0.56 21.27 21.58
C HIS A 56 0.36 22.54 20.73
N PRO A 57 0.49 22.46 19.39
CA PRO A 57 0.19 23.57 18.50
C PRO A 57 -1.32 23.95 18.54
N LEU A 58 -1.60 25.23 18.55
CA LEU A 58 -2.96 25.78 18.55
C LEU A 58 -3.47 25.93 17.11
N PHE A 59 -3.82 24.81 16.44
CA PHE A 59 -4.21 24.83 15.05
C PHE A 59 -5.52 25.61 14.83
N GLY A 60 -5.50 26.53 13.87
CA GLY A 60 -6.71 27.26 13.49
C GLY A 60 -7.70 26.36 12.76
N ASN A 61 -8.99 26.50 13.04
CA ASN A 61 -10.08 25.91 12.27
C ASN A 61 -11.38 26.69 12.48
N MET A 62 -12.36 26.42 11.62
CA MET A 62 -13.71 26.99 11.74
C MET A 62 -14.63 26.00 12.48
N ASP A 63 -15.61 26.55 13.18
CA ASP A 63 -16.66 25.78 13.83
C ASP A 63 -17.60 25.14 12.80
N GLY A 64 -17.86 23.84 12.93
CA GLY A 64 -18.74 23.11 12.02
C GLY A 64 -18.26 23.01 10.57
N ALA A 65 -17.00 23.36 10.30
CA ALA A 65 -16.46 23.36 8.95
C ALA A 65 -16.17 21.94 8.44
N ASN A 66 -16.53 21.69 7.18
CA ASN A 66 -16.07 20.52 6.44
C ASN A 66 -14.60 20.66 5.99
N HIS A 67 -14.02 21.85 6.15
CA HIS A 67 -12.66 22.17 5.76
C HIS A 67 -11.77 22.17 7.01
N ILE A 68 -10.93 21.17 7.10
CA ILE A 68 -9.99 21.00 8.21
C ILE A 68 -8.65 21.59 7.81
N ASN A 69 -7.96 22.18 8.79
CA ASN A 69 -6.63 22.75 8.58
C ASN A 69 -5.65 21.71 7.99
N PRO A 70 -5.23 21.90 6.72
CA PRO A 70 -4.41 20.90 6.01
C PRO A 70 -3.04 20.70 6.67
N TYR A 71 -2.50 21.72 7.32
CA TYR A 71 -1.24 21.61 8.02
C TYR A 71 -1.36 20.75 9.29
N ALA A 72 -2.47 20.86 10.00
CA ALA A 72 -2.76 20.00 11.14
C ALA A 72 -2.83 18.52 10.71
N ILE A 73 -3.55 18.24 9.61
CA ILE A 73 -3.62 16.88 9.02
C ILE A 73 -2.24 16.37 8.61
N MET A 74 -1.47 17.19 7.90
CA MET A 74 -0.13 16.82 7.44
C MET A 74 0.81 16.44 8.59
N THR A 75 0.66 17.10 9.74
CA THR A 75 1.52 16.90 10.92
C THR A 75 0.94 15.95 11.96
N SER A 76 -0.33 15.51 11.81
CA SER A 76 -1.04 14.66 12.77
C SER A 76 -0.49 13.25 12.88
N GLY A 77 0.33 12.82 11.92
CA GLY A 77 0.92 11.48 11.95
C GLY A 77 1.34 10.98 10.59
N TYR A 78 1.57 9.68 10.52
CA TYR A 78 2.01 9.03 9.30
C TYR A 78 1.45 7.61 9.18
N LYS A 79 1.38 7.14 7.95
CA LYS A 79 1.06 5.77 7.60
C LYS A 79 2.25 5.14 6.87
N ASP A 80 2.65 3.98 7.33
CA ASP A 80 3.62 3.12 6.66
C ASP A 80 2.89 1.92 6.07
N TYR A 81 3.09 1.61 4.80
CA TYR A 81 2.68 0.33 4.26
C TYR A 81 3.81 -0.36 3.50
N SER A 82 3.77 -1.67 3.49
CA SER A 82 4.62 -2.51 2.67
C SER A 82 3.76 -3.47 1.85
N ARG A 83 4.00 -3.47 0.55
CA ARG A 83 3.40 -4.40 -0.41
C ARG A 83 4.52 -5.18 -1.09
N THR A 84 4.42 -6.48 -1.04
CA THR A 84 5.38 -7.37 -1.69
C THR A 84 4.66 -8.31 -2.65
N ASN A 85 5.20 -8.46 -3.86
CA ASN A 85 4.74 -9.42 -4.83
C ASN A 85 5.94 -10.24 -5.33
N ILE A 86 5.96 -11.52 -5.01
CA ILE A 86 7.03 -12.44 -5.41
C ILE A 86 6.42 -13.49 -6.32
N SER A 87 7.03 -13.69 -7.48
CA SER A 87 6.70 -14.78 -8.38
C SER A 87 7.93 -15.58 -8.77
N ALA A 88 7.80 -16.88 -8.76
CA ALA A 88 8.84 -17.80 -9.21
C ALA A 88 8.22 -18.81 -10.17
N GLN A 89 8.92 -19.11 -11.25
CA GLN A 89 8.52 -20.06 -12.26
C GLN A 89 9.71 -20.96 -12.60
N ALA A 90 9.45 -22.25 -12.74
CA ALA A 90 10.40 -23.23 -13.21
C ALA A 90 9.77 -24.07 -14.31
N GLU A 91 10.45 -24.20 -15.42
CA GLU A 91 10.05 -25.03 -16.54
C GLU A 91 11.17 -26.08 -16.78
N LEU A 92 10.78 -27.31 -16.91
CA LEU A 92 11.64 -28.43 -17.29
C LEU A 92 11.12 -29.00 -18.58
N GLU A 93 11.94 -29.10 -19.59
CA GLU A 93 11.63 -29.80 -20.83
C GLU A 93 12.65 -30.92 -21.05
N GLN A 94 12.15 -32.11 -21.29
CA GLN A 94 12.93 -33.30 -21.55
C GLN A 94 12.52 -33.95 -22.85
N ASN A 95 13.45 -34.01 -23.80
CA ASN A 95 13.29 -34.79 -25.02
C ASN A 95 13.57 -36.28 -24.66
N LEU A 96 12.65 -37.15 -24.99
CA LEU A 96 12.70 -38.59 -24.72
C LEU A 96 12.80 -39.41 -26.02
N ASP A 97 13.40 -38.85 -27.08
CA ASP A 97 13.64 -39.55 -28.33
C ASP A 97 14.41 -40.88 -28.17
N PHE A 98 15.20 -40.99 -27.09
CA PHE A 98 15.93 -42.21 -26.75
C PHE A 98 15.02 -43.33 -26.25
N ILE A 99 13.78 -43.02 -25.77
CA ILE A 99 12.76 -43.98 -25.41
C ILE A 99 11.88 -44.24 -26.62
N THR A 100 11.31 -43.15 -27.18
CA THR A 100 10.51 -43.22 -28.41
C THR A 100 10.63 -41.94 -29.16
N LYS A 101 10.89 -42.01 -30.48
CA LYS A 101 11.07 -40.81 -31.32
C LYS A 101 9.83 -39.96 -31.33
N GLY A 102 10.02 -38.66 -31.07
CA GLY A 102 8.96 -37.64 -31.06
C GLY A 102 8.23 -37.48 -29.73
N LEU A 103 8.72 -38.11 -28.64
CA LEU A 103 8.20 -37.92 -27.29
C LEU A 103 8.95 -36.80 -26.56
N THR A 104 8.22 -35.83 -26.04
CA THR A 104 8.73 -34.74 -25.20
C THR A 104 7.86 -34.64 -23.96
N VAL A 105 8.48 -34.47 -22.79
CA VAL A 105 7.79 -34.21 -21.53
C VAL A 105 8.17 -32.85 -21.03
N GLN A 106 7.18 -32.07 -20.58
CA GLN A 106 7.36 -30.73 -20.01
C GLN A 106 6.73 -30.68 -18.61
N GLY A 107 7.46 -30.14 -17.65
CA GLY A 107 6.98 -29.78 -16.33
C GLY A 107 7.00 -28.26 -16.18
N HIS A 108 5.94 -27.69 -15.66
CA HIS A 108 5.86 -26.28 -15.30
C HIS A 108 5.40 -26.14 -13.86
N PHE A 109 6.15 -25.37 -13.09
CA PHE A 109 5.84 -24.98 -11.73
C PHE A 109 5.82 -23.45 -11.66
N SER A 110 4.80 -22.89 -11.04
CA SER A 110 4.81 -21.48 -10.72
C SER A 110 4.20 -21.22 -9.34
N THR A 111 4.75 -20.24 -8.66
CA THR A 111 4.22 -19.73 -7.40
C THR A 111 4.17 -18.22 -7.42
N VAL A 112 3.10 -17.68 -6.85
CA VAL A 112 2.93 -16.25 -6.63
C VAL A 112 2.59 -16.06 -5.16
N ARG A 113 3.34 -15.19 -4.50
CA ARG A 113 3.04 -14.73 -3.14
C ARG A 113 2.88 -13.22 -3.14
N ARG A 114 1.75 -12.77 -2.63
CA ARG A 114 1.46 -11.34 -2.39
C ARG A 114 1.26 -11.14 -0.91
N SER A 115 1.85 -10.09 -0.38
CA SER A 115 1.60 -9.68 0.98
C SER A 115 1.41 -8.17 1.05
N TYR A 116 0.55 -7.75 1.95
CA TYR A 116 0.31 -6.35 2.26
C TYR A 116 0.11 -6.22 3.76
N PHE A 117 0.71 -5.20 4.34
CA PHE A 117 0.38 -4.75 5.68
C PHE A 117 0.60 -3.25 5.77
N ASP A 118 -0.14 -2.60 6.66
CA ASP A 118 0.05 -1.20 6.97
C ASP A 118 -0.08 -0.94 8.47
N VAL A 119 0.57 0.13 8.89
CA VAL A 119 0.56 0.65 10.25
C VAL A 119 0.43 2.16 10.16
N SER A 120 -0.42 2.74 10.98
CA SER A 120 -0.51 4.17 11.15
C SER A 120 -0.23 4.59 12.59
N ARG A 121 0.40 5.76 12.72
CA ARG A 121 0.61 6.44 13.99
C ARG A 121 0.14 7.86 13.84
N SER A 122 -0.85 8.23 14.63
CA SER A 122 -1.46 9.56 14.54
C SER A 122 -1.99 10.01 15.89
N TYR A 123 -2.11 11.32 16.01
CA TYR A 123 -2.83 11.96 17.08
C TYR A 123 -3.98 12.80 16.50
N THR A 124 -4.99 13.11 17.30
CA THR A 124 -6.06 14.03 16.90
C THR A 124 -5.64 15.45 17.27
N PRO A 125 -5.39 16.36 16.31
CA PRO A 125 -4.98 17.72 16.61
C PRO A 125 -6.03 18.48 17.41
N TYR A 126 -5.57 19.38 18.27
CA TYR A 126 -6.45 20.35 18.90
C TYR A 126 -6.68 21.52 17.97
N TYR A 127 -7.95 21.87 17.75
CA TYR A 127 -8.37 22.97 16.88
C TYR A 127 -8.93 24.12 17.71
N TYR A 128 -8.63 25.31 17.24
CA TYR A 128 -9.00 26.56 17.92
C TYR A 128 -9.61 27.55 16.93
N LYS A 129 -10.50 28.40 17.45
CA LYS A 129 -10.99 29.61 16.79
C LYS A 129 -10.85 30.80 17.72
N VAL A 130 -10.89 32.02 17.17
CA VAL A 130 -11.01 33.23 17.97
C VAL A 130 -12.41 33.28 18.54
N GLY A 131 -12.54 33.21 19.87
CA GLY A 131 -13.79 33.33 20.57
C GLY A 131 -14.15 34.82 20.83
N PHE A 132 -13.14 35.60 21.22
CA PHE A 132 -13.31 37.04 21.47
C PHE A 132 -12.03 37.80 21.04
N TYR A 133 -12.19 38.98 20.50
CA TYR A 133 -11.11 39.87 20.14
C TYR A 133 -11.36 41.26 20.74
N ASP A 134 -10.41 41.73 21.56
CA ASP A 134 -10.42 43.06 22.15
C ASP A 134 -9.55 44.01 21.30
N LYS A 135 -10.20 44.96 20.64
CA LYS A 135 -9.54 45.93 19.76
C LYS A 135 -8.69 46.96 20.49
N GLU A 136 -8.97 47.25 21.77
CA GLU A 136 -8.24 48.24 22.54
C GLU A 136 -6.89 47.74 23.00
N SER A 137 -6.83 46.48 23.42
CA SER A 137 -5.61 45.82 23.87
C SER A 137 -4.91 44.99 22.81
N ASP A 138 -5.51 44.86 21.61
CA ASP A 138 -5.07 43.98 20.52
C ASP A 138 -4.87 42.51 21.01
N ASN A 139 -5.74 42.09 21.92
CA ASN A 139 -5.71 40.74 22.48
C ASN A 139 -6.91 39.93 22.02
N TYR A 140 -6.69 38.64 21.85
CA TYR A 140 -7.74 37.66 21.57
C TYR A 140 -7.76 36.54 22.58
N VAL A 141 -8.92 35.93 22.74
CA VAL A 141 -9.13 34.72 23.54
C VAL A 141 -9.49 33.56 22.58
N LEU A 142 -8.74 32.49 22.64
CA LEU A 142 -8.97 31.32 21.83
C LEU A 142 -9.98 30.39 22.51
N GLN A 143 -10.85 29.84 21.71
CA GLN A 143 -11.79 28.80 22.11
C GLN A 143 -11.41 27.49 21.42
N ALA A 144 -11.18 26.43 22.21
CA ALA A 144 -10.99 25.10 21.71
C ALA A 144 -12.28 24.56 21.07
N LEU A 145 -12.18 23.97 19.88
CA LEU A 145 -13.29 23.38 19.13
C LEU A 145 -13.52 21.91 19.49
N ASN A 146 -12.47 21.22 19.93
CA ASN A 146 -12.50 19.80 20.24
C ASN A 146 -11.71 19.44 21.53
N PRO A 147 -12.02 20.09 22.68
CA PRO A 147 -11.25 19.95 23.90
C PRO A 147 -11.20 18.50 24.43
N ASP A 148 -12.26 17.73 24.20
CA ASP A 148 -12.39 16.37 24.72
C ASP A 148 -11.87 15.27 23.78
N SER A 149 -11.58 15.60 22.52
CA SER A 149 -11.19 14.61 21.51
C SER A 149 -9.76 14.76 21.00
N GLY A 150 -9.12 15.90 21.28
CA GLY A 150 -7.71 16.11 20.96
C GLY A 150 -6.78 15.21 21.77
N THR A 151 -5.65 14.82 21.20
CA THR A 151 -4.61 14.04 21.87
C THR A 151 -3.23 14.62 21.61
N GLU A 152 -2.28 14.47 22.57
CA GLU A 152 -0.91 14.98 22.43
C GLU A 152 0.11 13.90 22.06
N TYR A 153 -0.33 12.64 21.98
CA TYR A 153 0.56 11.51 21.70
C TYR A 153 0.09 10.74 20.47
N LEU A 154 1.06 10.15 19.78
CA LEU A 154 0.78 9.30 18.63
C LEU A 154 0.14 7.98 19.07
N GLY A 155 -1.11 7.79 18.72
CA GLY A 155 -1.79 6.52 18.78
C GLY A 155 -1.20 5.53 17.76
N TYR A 156 -1.50 4.26 17.95
CA TYR A 156 -1.10 3.18 17.05
C TYR A 156 -2.33 2.48 16.49
N SER A 157 -2.36 2.28 15.18
CA SER A 157 -3.41 1.51 14.52
C SER A 157 -2.79 0.59 13.48
N GLU A 158 -3.22 -0.66 13.46
CA GLU A 158 -2.87 -1.63 12.42
C GLU A 158 -4.01 -1.71 11.40
N GLY A 159 -3.65 -1.64 10.13
CA GLY A 159 -4.55 -1.94 9.03
C GLY A 159 -4.60 -3.45 8.71
N PRO A 160 -5.19 -3.82 7.57
CA PRO A 160 -5.29 -5.20 7.15
C PRO A 160 -3.91 -5.83 6.93
N LYS A 161 -3.80 -7.12 7.27
CA LYS A 161 -2.64 -7.96 7.01
C LYS A 161 -3.07 -9.04 6.03
N ASP A 162 -2.83 -8.81 4.75
CA ASP A 162 -3.23 -9.71 3.69
C ASP A 162 -2.04 -10.53 3.19
N VAL A 163 -2.19 -11.85 3.16
CA VAL A 163 -1.21 -12.75 2.55
C VAL A 163 -1.94 -13.71 1.64
N TYR A 164 -1.57 -13.67 0.38
CA TYR A 164 -2.08 -14.58 -0.64
C TYR A 164 -0.93 -15.39 -1.24
N THR A 165 -1.11 -16.70 -1.32
CA THR A 165 -0.15 -17.59 -1.98
C THR A 165 -0.90 -18.50 -2.95
N GLN A 166 -0.42 -18.58 -4.17
CA GLN A 166 -0.92 -19.48 -5.20
C GLN A 166 0.22 -20.32 -5.73
N ILE A 167 -0.04 -21.61 -5.85
CA ILE A 167 0.87 -22.57 -6.48
C ILE A 167 0.15 -23.18 -7.68
N TYR A 168 0.84 -23.24 -8.81
CA TYR A 168 0.37 -23.89 -10.02
C TYR A 168 1.41 -24.88 -10.52
N MET A 169 0.96 -26.06 -10.85
CA MET A 169 1.77 -27.13 -11.41
C MET A 169 1.11 -27.70 -12.66
N GLN A 170 1.90 -27.93 -13.69
CA GLN A 170 1.46 -28.54 -14.92
C GLN A 170 2.50 -29.55 -15.41
N ALA A 171 2.03 -30.69 -15.87
CA ALA A 171 2.83 -31.68 -16.60
C ALA A 171 2.19 -31.92 -17.96
N LYS A 172 3.00 -31.94 -19.00
CA LYS A 172 2.58 -32.23 -20.39
C LYS A 172 3.43 -33.33 -20.94
N ALA A 173 2.83 -34.25 -21.65
CA ALA A 173 3.52 -35.21 -22.52
C ALA A 173 3.02 -35.01 -23.96
N ASN A 174 3.92 -34.67 -24.84
CA ASN A 174 3.64 -34.46 -26.25
C ASN A 174 4.33 -35.53 -27.08
N TYR A 175 3.58 -36.19 -27.93
CA TYR A 175 4.08 -37.17 -28.87
C TYR A 175 3.73 -36.79 -30.30
N THR A 176 4.73 -36.68 -31.17
CA THR A 176 4.52 -36.35 -32.57
C THR A 176 5.44 -37.23 -33.42
N ARG A 177 4.87 -38.08 -34.26
CA ARG A 177 5.65 -38.97 -35.11
C ARG A 177 4.99 -39.22 -36.46
N LYS A 178 5.81 -39.29 -37.50
CA LYS A 178 5.38 -39.65 -38.85
C LYS A 178 5.61 -41.14 -39.10
N PHE A 179 4.55 -41.82 -39.53
CA PHE A 179 4.54 -43.20 -39.94
C PHE A 179 4.17 -43.32 -41.44
N GLY A 180 5.19 -43.34 -42.27
CA GLY A 180 4.97 -43.31 -43.73
C GLY A 180 4.24 -42.03 -44.20
N LEU A 181 3.01 -42.16 -44.66
CA LEU A 181 2.17 -41.05 -45.09
C LEU A 181 1.29 -40.46 -43.95
N HIS A 182 1.30 -41.08 -42.77
CA HIS A 182 0.45 -40.68 -41.66
C HIS A 182 1.27 -39.93 -40.60
N ASP A 183 0.76 -38.77 -40.22
CA ASP A 183 1.28 -37.98 -39.10
C ASP A 183 0.38 -38.26 -37.86
N VAL A 184 0.98 -38.76 -36.79
CA VAL A 184 0.28 -39.05 -35.53
C VAL A 184 0.76 -38.09 -34.48
N GLY A 185 -0.19 -37.37 -33.81
CA GLY A 185 0.09 -36.47 -32.67
C GLY A 185 -0.82 -36.80 -31.48
N ALA A 186 -0.25 -36.80 -30.28
CA ALA A 186 -0.99 -36.95 -29.04
C ALA A 186 -0.45 -36.00 -27.98
N LEU A 187 -1.36 -35.41 -27.18
CA LEU A 187 -1.02 -34.52 -26.08
C LEU A 187 -1.77 -34.99 -24.84
N LEU A 188 -1.01 -35.21 -23.76
CA LEU A 188 -1.55 -35.43 -22.42
C LEU A 188 -1.17 -34.25 -21.53
N VAL A 189 -2.16 -33.69 -20.82
CA VAL A 189 -1.94 -32.55 -19.91
C VAL A 189 -2.55 -32.88 -18.55
N TYR A 190 -1.76 -32.71 -17.50
CA TYR A 190 -2.20 -32.72 -16.12
C TYR A 190 -1.89 -31.34 -15.50
N GLN A 191 -2.85 -30.76 -14.80
CA GLN A 191 -2.66 -29.48 -14.12
C GLN A 191 -3.33 -29.47 -12.75
N ARG A 192 -2.70 -28.75 -11.82
CA ARG A 192 -3.20 -28.52 -10.46
C ARG A 192 -2.95 -27.07 -10.07
N LYS A 193 -3.98 -26.48 -9.44
CA LYS A 193 -3.96 -25.13 -8.89
C LYS A 193 -4.31 -25.17 -7.40
#